data_dbb19e1ab5c55ca2170539ef65a4ad49
#
_entry.id   dbb19e1ab5c55ca2170539ef65a4ad49
#
_cell.length_a   1.000
_cell.length_b   1.000
_cell.length_c   1.000
_cell.angle_alpha   90.00
_cell.angle_beta   90.00
_cell.angle_gamma   90.00
#
_symmetry.space_group_name_H-M   'P 1'
#
loop_
_entity.id
_entity.type
_entity.pdbx_description
1 polymer ?
#
loop_
_entity_poly.entity_id
_entity_poly.type
_entity_poly.pdbx_seq_one_letter_code
_entity_poly.pdbx_strand_id
1 'polypeptide(L)'
;MEFKMEVFLGLLIPFLGTTLGAGMVFLMKNKINKKIEKLLLGFASGVMIAASVWSLLIPSIDMAKTQNIVEWIPATIGFMFGIIFLLVLDSIIPHLHLHTEKPEGLKAKIEKTTMMVLAVTLHNIPEGMAVGVVFAGALAQNTGITMAGALALAIGIAIQNFPEGAIISMPLKSEGMSKSKAFLYGTLSGIVEPIGAILTIALTNLVVPILPYFLSFAAGAMIYVVVEELIPESQNGEHSNIGTIGVAIGFIIMMILDVALG
;
A
#
# COMPACT_ATOMS: atom_id res chain seq x y z
N MET A 1 -23.75 2.34 13.81
CA MET A 1 -22.56 1.48 14.01
C MET A 1 -21.66 2.20 15.00
N GLU A 2 -21.54 1.73 16.23
CA GLU A 2 -20.53 2.28 17.14
C GLU A 2 -19.16 1.86 16.59
N PHE A 3 -18.43 2.81 16.02
CA PHE A 3 -17.04 2.59 15.63
C PHE A 3 -16.24 2.35 16.92
N LYS A 4 -15.87 1.09 17.17
CA LYS A 4 -14.96 0.81 18.27
C LYS A 4 -13.68 1.58 18.07
N MET A 5 -13.15 2.17 19.14
CA MET A 5 -11.91 2.97 19.10
C MET A 5 -10.75 2.20 18.42
N GLU A 6 -10.68 0.89 18.61
CA GLU A 6 -9.69 0.01 17.97
C GLU A 6 -9.75 0.03 16.45
N VAL A 7 -10.96 0.03 15.87
CA VAL A 7 -11.16 0.12 14.41
C VAL A 7 -10.70 1.48 13.92
N PHE A 8 -11.15 2.57 14.56
CA PHE A 8 -10.75 3.92 14.16
C PHE A 8 -9.23 4.12 14.20
N LEU A 9 -8.57 3.64 15.27
CA LEU A 9 -7.11 3.68 15.37
C LEU A 9 -6.46 2.83 14.27
N GLY A 10 -6.96 1.61 14.03
CA GLY A 10 -6.45 0.73 12.98
C GLY A 10 -6.49 1.35 11.59
N LEU A 11 -7.55 2.10 11.27
CA LEU A 11 -7.66 2.79 9.98
C LEU A 11 -6.70 3.98 9.83
N LEU A 12 -6.25 4.58 10.93
CA LEU A 12 -5.31 5.71 10.92
C LEU A 12 -3.84 5.26 10.93
N ILE A 13 -3.55 4.05 11.40
CA ILE A 13 -2.18 3.54 11.54
C ILE A 13 -1.38 3.62 10.22
N PRO A 14 -1.89 3.18 9.05
CA PRO A 14 -1.19 3.32 7.78
C PRO A 14 -0.83 4.77 7.44
N PHE A 15 -1.80 5.65 7.48
CA PHE A 15 -1.62 7.08 7.25
C PHE A 15 -0.59 7.73 8.19
N LEU A 16 -0.53 7.29 9.44
CA LEU A 16 0.51 7.73 10.39
C LEU A 16 1.90 7.26 9.94
N GLY A 17 2.01 6.08 9.35
CA GLY A 17 3.24 5.58 8.74
C GLY A 17 3.75 6.52 7.65
N THR A 18 2.90 6.83 6.66
CA THR A 18 3.18 7.79 5.58
C THR A 18 3.57 9.17 6.13
N THR A 19 2.81 9.67 7.12
CA THR A 19 3.08 10.98 7.76
C THR A 19 4.43 11.02 8.47
N LEU A 20 4.77 9.98 9.23
CA LEU A 20 6.06 9.86 9.92
C LEU A 20 7.22 9.77 8.92
N GLY A 21 7.04 8.99 7.85
CA GLY A 21 8.00 8.91 6.76
C GLY A 21 8.21 10.26 6.08
N ALA A 22 7.14 10.95 5.73
CA ALA A 22 7.22 12.31 5.19
C ALA A 22 7.94 13.27 6.14
N GLY A 23 7.82 13.07 7.45
CA GLY A 23 8.51 13.83 8.49
C GLY A 23 10.03 13.72 8.45
N MET A 24 10.59 12.69 7.82
CA MET A 24 12.05 12.53 7.65
C MET A 24 12.69 13.70 6.92
N VAL A 25 11.92 14.44 6.11
CA VAL A 25 12.39 15.66 5.44
C VAL A 25 12.93 16.72 6.41
N PHE A 26 12.41 16.78 7.64
CA PHE A 26 12.90 17.73 8.64
C PHE A 26 14.29 17.40 9.15
N LEU A 27 14.66 16.11 9.16
CA LEU A 27 15.98 15.62 9.55
C LEU A 27 17.00 15.73 8.39
N MET A 28 16.53 15.96 7.17
CA MET A 28 17.36 15.99 5.98
C MET A 28 18.26 17.21 5.95
N LYS A 29 19.57 17.00 5.85
CA LYS A 29 20.59 18.04 5.61
C LYS A 29 21.00 18.11 4.14
N ASN A 30 21.14 16.97 3.49
CA ASN A 30 21.58 16.79 2.10
C ASN A 30 20.56 15.95 1.32
N LYS A 31 20.84 15.67 0.03
CA LYS A 31 20.05 14.74 -0.77
C LYS A 31 20.04 13.35 -0.14
N ILE A 32 18.97 12.61 -0.36
CA ILE A 32 18.86 11.21 0.08
C ILE A 32 19.99 10.36 -0.53
N ASN A 33 20.53 9.44 0.25
CA ASN A 33 21.52 8.50 -0.25
C ASN A 33 20.80 7.43 -1.09
N LYS A 34 21.21 7.26 -2.35
CA LYS A 34 20.61 6.29 -3.28
C LYS A 34 20.59 4.85 -2.77
N LYS A 35 21.57 4.45 -1.95
CA LYS A 35 21.57 3.11 -1.34
C LYS A 35 20.46 2.96 -0.29
N ILE A 36 20.24 4.00 0.51
CA ILE A 36 19.15 4.03 1.50
C ILE A 36 17.80 4.01 0.77
N GLU A 37 17.64 4.81 -0.28
CA GLU A 37 16.44 4.85 -1.11
C GLU A 37 16.11 3.46 -1.67
N LYS A 38 17.08 2.78 -2.31
CA LYS A 38 16.92 1.40 -2.81
C LYS A 38 16.55 0.40 -1.71
N LEU A 39 17.18 0.53 -0.53
CA LEU A 39 16.88 -0.33 0.61
C LEU A 39 15.42 -0.15 1.08
N LEU A 40 14.97 1.10 1.19
CA LEU A 40 13.62 1.45 1.64
C LEU A 40 12.56 0.98 0.65
N LEU A 41 12.75 1.20 -0.66
CA LEU A 41 11.87 0.72 -1.72
C LEU A 41 11.79 -0.81 -1.73
N GLY A 42 12.94 -1.48 -1.66
CA GLY A 42 12.97 -2.94 -1.56
C GLY A 42 12.26 -3.44 -0.30
N PHE A 43 12.48 -2.78 0.84
CA PHE A 43 11.82 -3.13 2.10
C PHE A 43 10.29 -3.02 1.99
N ALA A 44 9.77 -1.91 1.47
CA ALA A 44 8.35 -1.72 1.22
C ALA A 44 7.79 -2.82 0.30
N SER A 45 8.48 -3.12 -0.82
CA SER A 45 8.11 -4.22 -1.72
C SER A 45 7.99 -5.56 -0.99
N GLY A 46 8.94 -5.88 -0.12
CA GLY A 46 8.94 -7.13 0.65
C GLY A 46 7.74 -7.23 1.60
N VAL A 47 7.44 -6.16 2.33
CA VAL A 47 6.27 -6.08 3.23
C VAL A 47 4.98 -6.27 2.43
N MET A 48 4.82 -5.56 1.31
CA MET A 48 3.62 -5.66 0.47
C MET A 48 3.42 -7.06 -0.12
N ILE A 49 4.49 -7.73 -0.58
CA ILE A 49 4.41 -9.11 -1.10
C ILE A 49 3.91 -10.04 0.01
N ALA A 50 4.49 -9.98 1.21
CA ALA A 50 4.09 -10.82 2.33
C ALA A 50 2.64 -10.54 2.74
N ALA A 51 2.25 -9.28 2.92
CA ALA A 51 0.88 -8.89 3.25
C ALA A 51 -0.14 -9.38 2.20
N SER A 52 0.19 -9.26 0.91
CA SER A 52 -0.66 -9.75 -0.18
C SER A 52 -0.93 -11.25 -0.08
N VAL A 53 0.05 -12.03 0.38
CA VAL A 53 -0.08 -13.49 0.53
C VAL A 53 -0.80 -13.84 1.83
N TRP A 54 -0.24 -13.47 2.98
CA TRP A 54 -0.72 -13.92 4.30
C TRP A 54 -1.98 -13.21 4.76
N SER A 55 -2.05 -11.90 4.63
CA SER A 55 -3.20 -11.13 5.12
C SER A 55 -4.37 -11.08 4.14
N LEU A 56 -4.17 -11.37 2.84
CA LEU A 56 -5.21 -11.19 1.82
C LEU A 56 -5.51 -12.47 1.04
N LEU A 57 -4.53 -13.09 0.35
CA LEU A 57 -4.80 -14.25 -0.51
C LEU A 57 -5.14 -15.51 0.30
N ILE A 58 -4.40 -15.82 1.36
CA ILE A 58 -4.69 -16.99 2.19
C ILE A 58 -6.08 -16.86 2.83
N PRO A 59 -6.44 -15.76 3.50
CA PRO A 59 -7.79 -15.56 4.01
C PRO A 59 -8.88 -15.62 2.93
N SER A 60 -8.62 -15.11 1.72
CA SER A 60 -9.54 -15.24 0.58
C SER A 60 -9.83 -16.70 0.24
N ILE A 61 -8.80 -17.54 0.15
CA ILE A 61 -8.89 -18.98 -0.16
C ILE A 61 -9.64 -19.72 0.95
N ASP A 62 -9.27 -19.48 2.21
CA ASP A 62 -9.89 -20.15 3.35
C ASP A 62 -11.38 -19.79 3.50
N MET A 63 -11.71 -18.52 3.26
CA MET A 63 -13.09 -18.05 3.30
C MET A 63 -13.93 -18.65 2.15
N ALA A 64 -13.38 -18.76 0.95
CA ALA A 64 -14.05 -19.40 -0.18
C ALA A 64 -14.43 -20.84 0.17
N LYS A 65 -13.53 -21.56 0.84
CA LYS A 65 -13.78 -22.92 1.35
C LYS A 65 -14.96 -22.96 2.33
N THR A 66 -15.00 -22.04 3.29
CA THR A 66 -16.11 -21.97 4.26
C THR A 66 -17.45 -21.62 3.60
N GLN A 67 -17.44 -20.91 2.49
CA GLN A 67 -18.62 -20.57 1.68
C GLN A 67 -19.03 -21.66 0.67
N ASN A 68 -18.35 -22.81 0.65
CA ASN A 68 -18.54 -23.87 -0.34
C ASN A 68 -18.32 -23.40 -1.80
N ILE A 69 -17.44 -22.42 -2.00
CA ILE A 69 -16.98 -21.97 -3.32
C ILE A 69 -15.67 -22.69 -3.61
N VAL A 70 -15.42 -23.01 -4.88
CA VAL A 70 -14.14 -23.58 -5.29
C VAL A 70 -13.02 -22.59 -4.95
N GLU A 71 -12.11 -22.97 -4.08
CA GLU A 71 -11.18 -22.12 -3.32
C GLU A 71 -10.36 -21.15 -4.19
N TRP A 72 -9.89 -21.62 -5.34
CA TRP A 72 -9.06 -20.82 -6.24
C TRP A 72 -9.86 -19.83 -7.11
N ILE A 73 -11.19 -19.96 -7.24
CA ILE A 73 -11.98 -19.08 -8.11
C ILE A 73 -11.98 -17.62 -7.62
N PRO A 74 -12.38 -17.32 -6.35
CA PRO A 74 -12.32 -15.96 -5.85
C PRO A 74 -10.88 -15.40 -5.86
N ALA A 75 -9.91 -16.22 -5.45
CA ALA A 75 -8.52 -15.82 -5.42
C ALA A 75 -8.01 -15.41 -6.82
N THR A 76 -8.29 -16.20 -7.85
CA THR A 76 -7.86 -15.91 -9.22
C THR A 76 -8.60 -14.72 -9.82
N ILE A 77 -9.93 -14.71 -9.71
CA ILE A 77 -10.77 -13.67 -10.34
C ILE A 77 -10.50 -12.33 -9.67
N GLY A 78 -10.55 -12.26 -8.33
CA GLY A 78 -10.32 -11.01 -7.62
C GLY A 78 -8.92 -10.48 -7.88
N PHE A 79 -7.89 -11.33 -7.81
CA PHE A 79 -6.50 -10.94 -8.07
C PHE A 79 -6.32 -10.32 -9.47
N MET A 80 -6.86 -10.97 -10.51
CA MET A 80 -6.81 -10.44 -11.87
C MET A 80 -7.55 -9.12 -12.01
N PHE A 81 -8.73 -8.97 -11.38
CA PHE A 81 -9.44 -7.71 -11.38
C PHE A 81 -8.67 -6.60 -10.67
N GLY A 82 -7.95 -6.90 -9.58
CA GLY A 82 -7.09 -5.94 -8.89
C GLY A 82 -5.96 -5.41 -9.79
N ILE A 83 -5.27 -6.32 -10.48
CA ILE A 83 -4.24 -5.95 -11.47
C ILE A 83 -4.84 -5.09 -12.59
N ILE A 84 -5.95 -5.53 -13.20
CA ILE A 84 -6.57 -4.80 -14.31
C ILE A 84 -7.06 -3.41 -13.85
N PHE A 85 -7.61 -3.31 -12.64
CA PHE A 85 -8.06 -2.05 -12.08
C PHE A 85 -6.92 -1.04 -11.98
N LEU A 86 -5.78 -1.44 -11.42
CA LEU A 86 -4.61 -0.56 -11.32
C LEU A 86 -4.02 -0.23 -12.69
N LEU A 87 -3.89 -1.22 -13.57
CA LEU A 87 -3.43 -1.01 -14.95
C LEU A 87 -4.29 0.03 -15.68
N VAL A 88 -5.62 0.00 -15.50
CA VAL A 88 -6.53 0.98 -16.10
C VAL A 88 -6.37 2.35 -15.46
N LEU A 89 -6.30 2.43 -14.12
CA LEU A 89 -6.07 3.70 -13.42
C LEU A 89 -4.77 4.34 -13.84
N ASP A 90 -3.70 3.57 -13.89
CA ASP A 90 -2.37 3.96 -14.30
C ASP A 90 -2.35 4.52 -15.74
N SER A 91 -3.07 3.85 -16.64
CA SER A 91 -3.22 4.28 -18.04
C SER A 91 -4.05 5.57 -18.22
N ILE A 92 -4.91 5.91 -17.26
CA ILE A 92 -5.84 7.05 -17.35
C ILE A 92 -5.32 8.25 -16.59
N ILE A 93 -4.82 8.07 -15.36
CA ILE A 93 -4.45 9.18 -14.50
C ILE A 93 -3.05 9.70 -14.86
N PRO A 94 -2.91 11.01 -15.16
CA PRO A 94 -1.61 11.60 -15.44
C PRO A 94 -0.72 11.54 -14.21
N HIS A 95 0.38 10.78 -14.26
CA HIS A 95 1.32 10.62 -13.17
C HIS A 95 2.76 10.52 -13.67
N LEU A 96 3.73 10.58 -12.77
CA LEU A 96 5.15 10.55 -13.07
C LEU A 96 5.90 9.75 -12.01
N HIS A 97 6.59 8.72 -12.45
CA HIS A 97 7.47 7.92 -11.57
C HIS A 97 8.74 8.69 -11.18
N LEU A 98 9.35 8.31 -10.06
CA LEU A 98 10.41 9.07 -9.38
C LEU A 98 11.63 9.38 -10.26
N HIS A 99 12.05 8.47 -11.11
CA HIS A 99 13.27 8.61 -11.91
C HIS A 99 13.01 8.75 -13.41
N THR A 100 11.77 9.04 -13.80
CA THR A 100 11.38 9.24 -15.20
C THR A 100 11.18 10.72 -15.53
N GLU A 101 11.40 11.08 -16.79
CA GLU A 101 11.11 12.43 -17.30
C GLU A 101 9.82 12.46 -18.16
N LYS A 102 9.29 11.30 -18.49
CA LYS A 102 8.09 11.17 -19.34
C LYS A 102 6.89 10.82 -18.45
N PRO A 103 5.87 11.70 -18.42
CA PRO A 103 4.61 11.39 -17.76
C PRO A 103 3.90 10.22 -18.44
N GLU A 104 3.24 9.41 -17.65
CA GLU A 104 2.31 8.36 -18.07
C GLU A 104 0.85 8.82 -17.91
N GLY A 105 -0.11 8.02 -18.40
CA GLY A 105 -1.52 8.37 -18.42
C GLY A 105 -1.91 9.36 -19.52
N LEU A 106 -3.10 9.94 -19.38
CA LEU A 106 -3.63 10.91 -20.35
C LEU A 106 -2.85 12.23 -20.30
N LYS A 107 -2.58 12.82 -21.47
CA LYS A 107 -1.86 14.10 -21.56
C LYS A 107 -2.62 15.20 -20.82
N ALA A 108 -2.02 15.72 -19.76
CA ALA A 108 -2.55 16.84 -18.97
C ALA A 108 -1.45 17.89 -18.75
N LYS A 109 -1.89 19.16 -18.59
CA LYS A 109 -1.00 20.27 -18.21
C LYS A 109 -0.95 20.36 -16.68
N ILE A 110 -0.29 19.40 -16.05
CA ILE A 110 -0.15 19.31 -14.58
C ILE A 110 1.34 19.46 -14.24
N GLU A 111 1.65 20.16 -13.15
CA GLU A 111 3.02 20.33 -12.69
C GLU A 111 3.66 18.98 -12.34
N LYS A 112 4.97 18.82 -12.62
CA LYS A 112 5.74 17.60 -12.36
C LYS A 112 5.56 17.11 -10.91
N THR A 113 5.64 18.03 -9.94
CA THR A 113 5.44 17.73 -8.52
C THR A 113 4.10 17.08 -8.23
N THR A 114 3.03 17.61 -8.83
CA THR A 114 1.67 17.08 -8.64
C THR A 114 1.54 15.67 -9.25
N MET A 115 2.15 15.43 -10.41
CA MET A 115 2.16 14.11 -11.04
C MET A 115 2.89 13.06 -10.20
N MET A 116 4.03 13.43 -9.58
CA MET A 116 4.76 12.54 -8.66
C MET A 116 3.94 12.19 -7.42
N VAL A 117 3.25 13.18 -6.85
CA VAL A 117 2.36 12.94 -5.68
C VAL A 117 1.16 12.08 -6.08
N LEU A 118 0.61 12.28 -7.29
CA LEU A 118 -0.49 11.47 -7.80
C LEU A 118 -0.10 10.01 -8.01
N ALA A 119 1.12 9.73 -8.52
CA ALA A 119 1.62 8.37 -8.64
C ALA A 119 1.46 7.62 -7.31
N VAL A 120 2.09 8.09 -6.24
CA VAL A 120 2.02 7.43 -4.92
C VAL A 120 0.61 7.45 -4.32
N THR A 121 -0.17 8.51 -4.55
CA THR A 121 -1.57 8.56 -4.11
C THR A 121 -2.40 7.42 -4.74
N LEU A 122 -2.14 7.07 -6.00
CA LEU A 122 -2.79 5.94 -6.67
C LEU A 122 -2.46 4.60 -6.01
N HIS A 123 -1.22 4.43 -5.55
CA HIS A 123 -0.77 3.21 -4.89
C HIS A 123 -1.36 3.05 -3.50
N ASN A 124 -1.57 4.14 -2.78
CA ASN A 124 -2.16 4.15 -1.45
C ASN A 124 -3.68 3.83 -1.45
N ILE A 125 -4.36 3.91 -2.61
CA ILE A 125 -5.79 3.53 -2.72
C ILE A 125 -5.99 2.03 -2.42
N PRO A 126 -5.30 1.07 -3.07
CA PRO A 126 -5.40 -0.35 -2.74
C PRO A 126 -5.05 -0.68 -1.30
N GLU A 127 -4.10 0.02 -0.71
CA GLU A 127 -3.70 -0.18 0.68
C GLU A 127 -4.82 0.18 1.65
N GLY A 128 -5.42 1.36 1.46
CA GLY A 128 -6.59 1.77 2.22
C GLY A 128 -7.76 0.79 2.06
N MET A 129 -8.01 0.33 0.82
CA MET A 129 -9.03 -0.68 0.55
C MET A 129 -8.71 -2.01 1.25
N ALA A 130 -7.47 -2.49 1.22
CA ALA A 130 -7.03 -3.72 1.88
C ALA A 130 -7.31 -3.65 3.39
N VAL A 131 -6.89 -2.57 4.05
CA VAL A 131 -7.20 -2.34 5.47
C VAL A 131 -8.70 -2.36 5.72
N GLY A 132 -9.47 -1.62 4.91
CA GLY A 132 -10.92 -1.55 5.03
C GLY A 132 -11.61 -2.90 4.87
N VAL A 133 -11.18 -3.71 3.91
CA VAL A 133 -11.73 -5.06 3.63
C VAL A 133 -11.46 -5.99 4.81
N VAL A 134 -10.23 -6.02 5.34
CA VAL A 134 -9.86 -6.89 6.45
C VAL A 134 -10.57 -6.48 7.74
N PHE A 135 -10.68 -5.17 8.04
CA PHE A 135 -11.48 -4.70 9.17
C PHE A 135 -12.98 -4.97 9.00
N ALA A 136 -13.53 -4.83 7.77
CA ALA A 136 -14.92 -5.23 7.49
C ALA A 136 -15.14 -6.72 7.77
N GLY A 137 -14.19 -7.55 7.36
CA GLY A 137 -14.20 -8.99 7.67
C GLY A 137 -14.11 -9.27 9.17
N ALA A 138 -13.20 -8.61 9.89
CA ALA A 138 -13.04 -8.77 11.34
C ALA A 138 -14.27 -8.32 12.15
N LEU A 139 -15.05 -7.37 11.64
CA LEU A 139 -16.29 -6.90 12.24
C LEU A 139 -17.48 -7.80 11.92
N ALA A 140 -17.42 -8.56 10.82
CA ALA A 140 -18.47 -9.50 10.43
C ALA A 140 -18.32 -10.83 11.17
N GLN A 141 -19.46 -11.51 11.36
CA GLN A 141 -19.44 -12.85 11.99
C GLN A 141 -19.06 -13.92 10.95
N ASN A 142 -18.36 -14.96 11.43
CA ASN A 142 -18.07 -16.18 10.64
C ASN A 142 -17.17 -15.95 9.39
N THR A 143 -16.29 -14.94 9.41
CA THR A 143 -15.35 -14.70 8.31
C THR A 143 -13.98 -15.38 8.52
N GLY A 144 -13.67 -15.78 9.76
CA GLY A 144 -12.36 -16.30 10.12
C GLY A 144 -11.28 -15.21 10.29
N ILE A 145 -11.57 -13.95 9.94
CA ILE A 145 -10.63 -12.83 10.11
C ILE A 145 -10.71 -12.32 11.54
N THR A 146 -9.56 -12.28 12.22
CA THR A 146 -9.44 -11.78 13.59
C THR A 146 -9.17 -10.28 13.63
N MET A 147 -9.54 -9.61 14.72
CA MET A 147 -9.16 -8.20 14.94
C MET A 147 -7.63 -8.05 15.07
N ALA A 148 -6.96 -9.06 15.63
CA ALA A 148 -5.49 -9.06 15.73
C ALA A 148 -4.84 -9.14 14.35
N GLY A 149 -5.34 -10.00 13.44
CA GLY A 149 -4.88 -10.06 12.05
C GLY A 149 -5.14 -8.76 11.28
N ALA A 150 -6.29 -8.12 11.50
CA ALA A 150 -6.59 -6.81 10.90
C ALA A 150 -5.60 -5.72 11.37
N LEU A 151 -5.26 -5.71 12.65
CA LEU A 151 -4.26 -4.81 13.22
C LEU A 151 -2.84 -5.15 12.73
N ALA A 152 -2.50 -6.44 12.58
CA ALA A 152 -1.21 -6.86 12.04
C ALA A 152 -1.02 -6.33 10.61
N LEU A 153 -2.04 -6.46 9.74
CA LEU A 153 -2.01 -5.87 8.41
C LEU A 153 -1.84 -4.34 8.46
N ALA A 154 -2.65 -3.64 9.27
CA ALA A 154 -2.56 -2.19 9.38
C ALA A 154 -1.17 -1.72 9.85
N ILE A 155 -0.55 -2.42 10.80
CA ILE A 155 0.82 -2.15 11.26
C ILE A 155 1.83 -2.44 10.14
N GLY A 156 1.69 -3.55 9.43
CA GLY A 156 2.54 -3.90 8.30
C GLY A 156 2.51 -2.83 7.21
N ILE A 157 1.31 -2.39 6.84
CA ILE A 157 1.13 -1.30 5.88
C ILE A 157 1.74 0.01 6.41
N ALA A 158 1.59 0.35 7.69
CA ALA A 158 2.24 1.53 8.26
C ALA A 158 3.78 1.46 8.19
N ILE A 159 4.34 0.28 8.40
CA ILE A 159 5.79 0.05 8.33
C ILE A 159 6.32 0.26 6.90
N GLN A 160 5.60 -0.19 5.87
CA GLN A 160 5.98 0.06 4.47
C GLN A 160 5.73 1.51 4.04
N ASN A 161 4.67 2.13 4.50
CA ASN A 161 4.31 3.51 4.18
C ASN A 161 5.30 4.54 4.75
N PHE A 162 6.04 4.19 5.80
CA PHE A 162 7.12 5.04 6.30
C PHE A 162 8.21 5.29 5.22
N PRO A 163 8.80 4.27 4.57
CA PRO A 163 9.61 4.49 3.37
C PRO A 163 8.94 5.35 2.30
N GLU A 164 7.68 5.09 1.98
CA GLU A 164 6.97 5.76 0.89
C GLU A 164 6.79 7.26 1.16
N GLY A 165 6.37 7.65 2.35
CA GLY A 165 6.29 9.05 2.75
C GLY A 165 7.65 9.77 2.67
N ALA A 166 8.73 9.09 3.03
CA ALA A 166 10.10 9.63 2.93
C ALA A 166 10.53 9.80 1.46
N ILE A 167 10.24 8.84 0.61
CA ILE A 167 10.59 8.84 -0.82
C ILE A 167 9.86 9.94 -1.60
N ILE A 168 8.69 10.38 -1.16
CA ILE A 168 8.02 11.54 -1.75
C ILE A 168 8.62 12.84 -1.21
N SER A 169 8.66 13.01 0.11
CA SER A 169 8.99 14.28 0.73
C SER A 169 10.45 14.69 0.53
N MET A 170 11.38 13.73 0.56
CA MET A 170 12.82 14.02 0.47
C MET A 170 13.28 14.45 -0.93
N PRO A 171 12.85 13.81 -2.05
CA PRO A 171 13.14 14.31 -3.39
C PRO A 171 12.54 15.70 -3.65
N LEU A 172 11.30 15.96 -3.26
CA LEU A 172 10.67 17.27 -3.39
C LEU A 172 11.49 18.39 -2.71
N LYS A 173 12.04 18.09 -1.52
CA LYS A 173 13.00 18.98 -0.86
C LYS A 173 14.30 19.13 -1.67
N SER A 174 14.80 18.06 -2.27
CA SER A 174 16.04 18.09 -3.08
C SER A 174 15.88 18.93 -4.34
N GLU A 175 14.67 19.05 -4.88
CA GLU A 175 14.30 19.90 -6.02
C GLU A 175 14.05 21.37 -5.64
N GLY A 176 14.24 21.75 -4.36
CA GLY A 176 14.18 23.14 -3.90
C GLY A 176 12.90 23.51 -3.15
N MET A 177 11.96 22.60 -2.97
CA MET A 177 10.76 22.86 -2.17
C MET A 177 11.11 23.11 -0.69
N SER A 178 10.33 23.92 0.01
CA SER A 178 10.48 24.09 1.47
C SER A 178 10.14 22.78 2.20
N LYS A 179 10.83 22.51 3.33
CA LYS A 179 10.61 21.30 4.12
C LYS A 179 9.14 21.11 4.51
N SER A 180 8.46 22.19 4.92
CA SER A 180 7.05 22.13 5.32
C SER A 180 6.12 21.80 4.15
N LYS A 181 6.35 22.32 2.96
CA LYS A 181 5.57 21.96 1.77
C LYS A 181 5.84 20.52 1.35
N ALA A 182 7.10 20.10 1.31
CA ALA A 182 7.47 18.72 0.99
C ALA A 182 6.85 17.72 1.98
N PHE A 183 6.87 18.01 3.29
CA PHE A 183 6.17 17.26 4.31
C PHE A 183 4.67 17.17 4.03
N LEU A 184 4.02 18.31 3.74
CA LEU A 184 2.59 18.36 3.47
C LEU A 184 2.22 17.49 2.26
N TYR A 185 2.95 17.57 1.16
CA TYR A 185 2.71 16.76 -0.03
C TYR A 185 2.90 15.26 0.25
N GLY A 186 3.98 14.88 0.96
CA GLY A 186 4.21 13.49 1.38
C GLY A 186 3.11 12.97 2.32
N THR A 187 2.60 13.79 3.24
CA THR A 187 1.47 13.40 4.11
C THR A 187 0.17 13.28 3.33
N LEU A 188 -0.11 14.22 2.41
CA LEU A 188 -1.36 14.21 1.65
C LEU A 188 -1.46 13.04 0.68
N SER A 189 -0.34 12.46 0.21
CA SER A 189 -0.40 11.26 -0.64
C SER A 189 -1.03 10.07 0.08
N GLY A 190 -0.88 9.97 1.41
CA GLY A 190 -1.48 8.91 2.23
C GLY A 190 -2.92 9.17 2.66
N ILE A 191 -3.49 10.37 2.42
CA ILE A 191 -4.86 10.69 2.92
C ILE A 191 -5.95 9.79 2.32
N VAL A 192 -5.69 9.19 1.17
CA VAL A 192 -6.62 8.26 0.51
C VAL A 192 -6.73 6.92 1.23
N GLU A 193 -5.76 6.56 2.08
CA GLU A 193 -5.77 5.31 2.85
C GLU A 193 -6.93 5.27 3.85
N PRO A 194 -7.04 6.20 4.83
CA PRO A 194 -8.18 6.20 5.75
C PRO A 194 -9.51 6.46 5.02
N ILE A 195 -9.52 7.22 3.93
CA ILE A 195 -10.73 7.45 3.12
C ILE A 195 -11.16 6.12 2.47
N GLY A 196 -10.27 5.42 1.81
CA GLY A 196 -10.54 4.13 1.17
C GLY A 196 -11.00 3.08 2.18
N ALA A 197 -10.34 3.00 3.34
CA ALA A 197 -10.71 2.10 4.41
C ALA A 197 -12.10 2.39 4.99
N ILE A 198 -12.42 3.67 5.29
CA ILE A 198 -13.73 4.09 5.78
C ILE A 198 -14.83 3.78 4.76
N LEU A 199 -14.62 4.08 3.48
CA LEU A 199 -15.57 3.77 2.42
C LEU A 199 -15.82 2.27 2.30
N THR A 200 -14.77 1.45 2.36
CA THR A 200 -14.90 -0.01 2.30
C THR A 200 -15.69 -0.55 3.50
N ILE A 201 -15.42 -0.06 4.71
CA ILE A 201 -16.20 -0.44 5.90
C ILE A 201 -17.64 0.05 5.82
N ALA A 202 -17.88 1.27 5.33
CA ALA A 202 -19.24 1.78 5.14
C ALA A 202 -20.08 0.89 4.19
N LEU A 203 -19.40 0.22 3.25
CA LEU A 203 -19.99 -0.72 2.30
C LEU A 203 -19.97 -2.18 2.79
N THR A 204 -19.72 -2.44 4.08
CA THR A 204 -19.57 -3.80 4.64
C THR A 204 -20.71 -4.76 4.21
N ASN A 205 -21.96 -4.31 4.18
CA ASN A 205 -23.09 -5.14 3.77
C ASN A 205 -23.01 -5.62 2.31
N LEU A 206 -22.32 -4.87 1.44
CA LEU A 206 -22.05 -5.24 0.04
C LEU A 206 -20.75 -6.03 -0.08
N VAL A 207 -19.77 -5.72 0.75
CA VAL A 207 -18.42 -6.29 0.70
C VAL A 207 -18.39 -7.69 1.31
N VAL A 208 -19.03 -7.92 2.46
CA VAL A 208 -18.96 -9.20 3.20
C VAL A 208 -19.44 -10.40 2.39
N PRO A 209 -20.53 -10.35 1.61
CA PRO A 209 -20.97 -11.50 0.80
C PRO A 209 -19.96 -11.92 -0.29
N ILE A 210 -19.14 -10.98 -0.76
CA ILE A 210 -18.15 -11.20 -1.81
C ILE A 210 -16.72 -10.95 -1.31
N LEU A 211 -16.55 -11.02 0.01
CA LEU A 211 -15.30 -10.72 0.70
C LEU A 211 -14.08 -11.49 0.16
N PRO A 212 -14.15 -12.80 -0.19
CA PRO A 212 -13.03 -13.51 -0.80
C PRO A 212 -12.51 -12.84 -2.08
N TYR A 213 -13.42 -12.33 -2.91
CA TYR A 213 -13.05 -11.61 -4.14
C TYR A 213 -12.41 -10.25 -3.85
N PHE A 214 -12.88 -9.53 -2.81
CA PHE A 214 -12.32 -8.24 -2.43
C PHE A 214 -10.93 -8.36 -1.79
N LEU A 215 -10.72 -9.39 -0.96
CA LEU A 215 -9.40 -9.68 -0.38
C LEU A 215 -8.37 -9.94 -1.49
N SER A 216 -8.71 -10.82 -2.43
CA SER A 216 -7.81 -11.13 -3.54
C SER A 216 -7.67 -9.98 -4.53
N PHE A 217 -8.70 -9.14 -4.71
CA PHE A 217 -8.62 -7.91 -5.48
C PHE A 217 -7.58 -6.94 -4.89
N ALA A 218 -7.62 -6.71 -3.58
CA ALA A 218 -6.65 -5.86 -2.89
C ALA A 218 -5.23 -6.44 -3.03
N ALA A 219 -5.08 -7.76 -2.89
CA ALA A 219 -3.78 -8.42 -3.11
C ALA A 219 -3.25 -8.22 -4.54
N GLY A 220 -4.09 -8.38 -5.56
CA GLY A 220 -3.71 -8.17 -6.95
C GLY A 220 -3.29 -6.73 -7.23
N ALA A 221 -4.04 -5.77 -6.70
CA ALA A 221 -3.71 -4.35 -6.83
C ALA A 221 -2.37 -4.01 -6.14
N MET A 222 -2.12 -4.52 -4.93
CA MET A 222 -0.83 -4.34 -4.24
C MET A 222 0.34 -4.98 -5.00
N ILE A 223 0.16 -6.18 -5.55
CA ILE A 223 1.22 -6.84 -6.36
C ILE A 223 1.49 -6.06 -7.64
N TYR A 224 0.48 -5.45 -8.27
CA TYR A 224 0.70 -4.55 -9.41
C TYR A 224 1.68 -3.43 -9.05
N VAL A 225 1.44 -2.70 -7.96
CA VAL A 225 2.31 -1.62 -7.48
C VAL A 225 3.74 -2.11 -7.23
N VAL A 226 3.88 -3.26 -6.58
CA VAL A 226 5.20 -3.85 -6.29
C VAL A 226 5.99 -4.14 -7.56
N VAL A 227 5.33 -4.70 -8.57
CA VAL A 227 6.01 -5.14 -9.82
C VAL A 227 6.25 -3.98 -10.77
N GLU A 228 5.29 -3.06 -10.87
CA GLU A 228 5.35 -1.94 -11.80
C GLU A 228 6.26 -0.81 -11.31
N GLU A 229 6.27 -0.55 -10.00
CA GLU A 229 7.02 0.59 -9.46
C GLU A 229 8.12 0.22 -8.47
N LEU A 230 7.75 -0.38 -7.34
CA LEU A 230 8.69 -0.44 -6.21
C LEU A 230 9.92 -1.30 -6.52
N ILE A 231 9.75 -2.46 -7.15
CA ILE A 231 10.89 -3.32 -7.55
C ILE A 231 11.74 -2.63 -8.61
N PRO A 232 11.20 -2.14 -9.74
CA PRO A 232 12.00 -1.43 -10.74
C PRO A 232 12.76 -0.24 -10.17
N GLU A 233 12.13 0.58 -9.33
CA GLU A 233 12.79 1.72 -8.69
C GLU A 233 13.88 1.29 -7.71
N SER A 234 13.66 0.23 -6.93
CA SER A 234 14.67 -0.32 -6.01
C SER A 234 15.92 -0.84 -6.74
N GLN A 235 15.80 -1.21 -8.00
CA GLN A 235 16.89 -1.73 -8.84
C GLN A 235 17.48 -0.67 -9.79
N ASN A 236 16.91 0.54 -9.85
CA ASN A 236 17.32 1.57 -10.80
C ASN A 236 18.79 2.01 -10.62
N GLY A 237 19.49 2.34 -11.72
CA GLY A 237 20.87 2.83 -11.74
C GLY A 237 21.91 1.72 -11.58
N GLU A 238 23.03 2.01 -10.90
CA GLU A 238 24.12 1.04 -10.72
C GLU A 238 23.64 -0.24 -10.00
N HIS A 239 24.08 -1.41 -10.49
CA HIS A 239 23.73 -2.69 -9.91
C HIS A 239 24.13 -2.77 -8.42
N SER A 240 23.18 -3.20 -7.60
CA SER A 240 23.38 -3.34 -6.16
C SER A 240 22.37 -4.33 -5.58
N ASN A 241 22.84 -5.23 -4.72
CA ASN A 241 21.95 -6.17 -4.02
C ASN A 241 21.17 -5.56 -2.87
N ILE A 242 21.33 -4.25 -2.60
CA ILE A 242 20.72 -3.57 -1.45
C ILE A 242 19.19 -3.59 -1.53
N GLY A 243 18.61 -3.34 -2.71
CA GLY A 243 17.17 -3.46 -2.94
C GLY A 243 16.66 -4.87 -2.64
N THR A 244 17.33 -5.89 -3.16
CA THR A 244 16.99 -7.30 -2.91
C THR A 244 17.09 -7.68 -1.43
N ILE A 245 18.11 -7.18 -0.72
CA ILE A 245 18.23 -7.37 0.73
C ILE A 245 17.05 -6.68 1.44
N GLY A 246 16.68 -5.48 1.00
CA GLY A 246 15.48 -4.78 1.49
C GLY A 246 14.23 -5.64 1.36
N VAL A 247 13.96 -6.19 0.16
CA VAL A 247 12.82 -7.10 -0.11
C VAL A 247 12.83 -8.27 0.87
N ALA A 248 13.97 -8.94 1.05
CA ALA A 248 14.07 -10.07 1.96
C ALA A 248 13.76 -9.70 3.42
N ILE A 249 14.28 -8.57 3.90
CA ILE A 249 14.05 -8.09 5.26
C ILE A 249 12.57 -7.72 5.45
N GLY A 250 11.99 -6.94 4.54
CA GLY A 250 10.59 -6.52 4.60
C GLY A 250 9.64 -7.71 4.59
N PHE A 251 9.88 -8.66 3.68
CA PHE A 251 9.11 -9.90 3.59
C PHE A 251 9.14 -10.71 4.90
N ILE A 252 10.32 -10.90 5.48
CA ILE A 252 10.48 -11.66 6.73
C ILE A 252 9.76 -10.97 7.89
N ILE A 253 9.89 -9.64 8.01
CA ILE A 253 9.23 -8.89 9.09
C ILE A 253 7.73 -9.01 8.99
N MET A 254 7.14 -8.80 7.81
CA MET A 254 5.70 -8.90 7.63
C MET A 254 5.19 -10.32 7.82
N MET A 255 5.89 -11.31 7.27
CA MET A 255 5.55 -12.73 7.49
C MET A 255 5.52 -13.08 8.98
N ILE A 256 6.49 -12.57 9.77
CA ILE A 256 6.50 -12.79 11.23
C ILE A 256 5.30 -12.11 11.89
N LEU A 257 4.96 -10.88 11.50
CA LEU A 257 3.80 -10.17 12.04
C LEU A 257 2.51 -10.93 11.78
N ASP A 258 2.29 -11.38 10.54
CA ASP A 258 1.09 -12.13 10.16
C ASP A 258 1.00 -13.47 10.90
N VAL A 259 2.08 -14.25 10.93
CA VAL A 259 2.06 -15.58 11.56
C VAL A 259 1.99 -15.51 13.10
N ALA A 260 2.55 -14.45 13.71
CA ALA A 260 2.56 -14.31 15.18
C ALA A 260 1.29 -13.64 15.73
N LEU A 261 0.60 -12.80 14.95
CA LEU A 261 -0.55 -12.01 15.39
C LEU A 261 -1.85 -12.39 14.68
N GLY A 262 -1.77 -12.96 13.47
CA GLY A 262 -2.93 -13.40 12.67
C GLY A 262 -3.37 -14.79 13.05
#